data_2eaf7c0c036803e6fb9fb85b693ac04a
#
_entry.id   2eaf7c0c036803e6fb9fb85b693ac04a
#
_cell.length_a   1.000
_cell.length_b   1.000
_cell.length_c   1.000
_cell.angle_alpha   90.00
_cell.angle_beta   90.00
_cell.angle_gamma   90.00
#
_symmetry.space_group_name_H-M   'P 1'
#
loop_
_entity.id
_entity.type
_entity.pdbx_description
1 polymer ?
#
loop_
_entity_poly.entity_id
_entity_poly.type
_entity_poly.pdbx_seq_one_letter_code
_entity_poly.pdbx_strand_id
1 'polypeptide(L)'
;APDAQMMREVPGCRGIYSVTTDGRVWSSPREWTAGKGSPQGHAGRWLTPVVDATGYERVRLTVDGARTFPSVHRLVALTWIENSGGMPQVNHIDGDKLNNSVENLEWCTSAENIRHAHAIGLHGPRPSRKLTMDGARSLRQRHADGETVADLARAFSIDRKTVYGVLQGR
;
A
#
# COMPACT_ATOMS: atom_id res chain seq x y z
N ALA A 1 10.27 27.61 -11.27
CA ALA A 1 10.30 26.92 -9.98
C ALA A 1 8.85 26.72 -9.52
N PRO A 2 8.49 25.59 -8.93
CA PRO A 2 7.16 25.42 -8.36
C PRO A 2 6.93 26.39 -7.20
N ASP A 3 5.66 26.74 -6.97
CA ASP A 3 5.26 27.68 -5.92
C ASP A 3 5.78 27.21 -4.55
N ALA A 4 6.69 27.99 -3.96
CA ALA A 4 7.40 27.62 -2.74
C ALA A 4 6.48 27.51 -1.49
N GLN A 5 5.25 28.06 -1.55
CA GLN A 5 4.28 28.04 -0.45
C GLN A 5 3.60 26.68 -0.24
N MET A 6 3.59 25.79 -1.24
CA MET A 6 2.92 24.49 -1.17
C MET A 6 3.90 23.31 -1.15
N MET A 7 5.17 23.55 -0.87
CA MET A 7 6.22 22.55 -0.96
C MET A 7 7.12 22.58 0.26
N ARG A 8 7.35 21.41 0.87
CA ARG A 8 8.27 21.24 2.00
C ARG A 8 9.31 20.19 1.72
N GLU A 9 10.49 20.38 2.29
CA GLU A 9 11.58 19.42 2.22
C GLU A 9 11.20 18.10 2.90
N VAL A 10 11.50 16.98 2.24
CA VAL A 10 11.30 15.65 2.82
C VAL A 10 12.36 15.40 3.89
N PRO A 11 11.95 15.08 5.14
CA PRO A 11 12.89 14.81 6.23
C PRO A 11 13.91 13.74 5.86
N GLY A 12 15.19 14.00 6.20
CA GLY A 12 16.31 13.10 5.92
C GLY A 12 16.84 13.11 4.48
N CYS A 13 16.26 13.92 3.60
CA CYS A 13 16.69 14.03 2.20
C CYS A 13 17.66 15.19 1.91
N ARG A 14 18.16 15.90 2.92
CA ARG A 14 19.18 16.96 2.80
C ARG A 14 18.88 18.04 1.75
N GLY A 15 17.64 18.50 1.63
CA GLY A 15 17.20 19.50 0.65
C GLY A 15 17.13 18.99 -0.79
N ILE A 16 17.43 17.71 -1.03
CA ILE A 16 17.44 17.12 -2.37
C ILE A 16 16.02 16.91 -2.90
N TYR A 17 15.08 16.56 -2.02
CA TYR A 17 13.70 16.26 -2.40
C TYR A 17 12.73 17.06 -1.54
N SER A 18 11.68 17.52 -2.19
CA SER A 18 10.55 18.20 -1.55
C SER A 18 9.24 17.58 -2.01
N VAL A 19 8.20 17.68 -1.18
CA VAL A 19 6.88 17.16 -1.51
C VAL A 19 5.82 18.24 -1.27
N THR A 20 4.84 18.28 -2.18
CA THR A 20 3.68 19.18 -2.12
C THR A 20 2.56 18.58 -1.28
N THR A 21 1.59 19.40 -0.91
CA THR A 21 0.38 18.97 -0.19
C THR A 21 -0.52 18.05 -1.02
N ASP A 22 -0.42 18.08 -2.34
CA ASP A 22 -1.16 17.22 -3.27
C ASP A 22 -0.39 15.94 -3.69
N GLY A 23 0.77 15.67 -3.06
CA GLY A 23 1.52 14.42 -3.25
C GLY A 23 2.51 14.43 -4.40
N ARG A 24 2.79 15.56 -5.05
CA ARG A 24 3.85 15.62 -6.06
C ARG A 24 5.22 15.73 -5.41
N VAL A 25 6.21 15.01 -5.93
CA VAL A 25 7.57 14.98 -5.42
C VAL A 25 8.51 15.69 -6.37
N TRP A 26 9.22 16.68 -5.87
CA TRP A 26 10.21 17.46 -6.59
C TRP A 26 11.64 17.00 -6.27
N SER A 27 12.48 16.84 -7.27
CA SER A 27 13.93 16.71 -7.12
C SER A 27 14.59 18.04 -7.41
N SER A 28 15.26 18.62 -6.40
CA SER A 28 15.98 19.90 -6.54
C SER A 28 17.08 19.82 -7.61
N PRO A 29 17.45 20.96 -8.23
CA PRO A 29 18.61 21.01 -9.10
C PRO A 29 19.84 20.47 -8.35
N ARG A 30 20.63 19.66 -9.03
CA ARG A 30 21.89 19.15 -8.47
C ARG A 30 22.86 18.72 -9.57
N GLU A 31 24.13 18.80 -9.21
CA GLU A 31 25.21 18.26 -10.01
C GLU A 31 25.90 17.13 -9.25
N TRP A 32 26.40 16.16 -9.98
CA TRP A 32 27.22 15.08 -9.43
C TRP A 32 28.28 14.66 -10.44
N THR A 33 29.36 14.09 -9.97
CA THR A 33 30.38 13.53 -10.84
C THR A 33 30.08 12.07 -11.12
N ALA A 34 29.84 11.75 -12.39
CA ALA A 34 29.75 10.35 -12.83
C ALA A 34 31.14 9.73 -12.91
N GLY A 35 31.21 8.40 -12.99
CA GLY A 35 32.47 7.69 -13.21
C GLY A 35 33.25 8.27 -14.40
N LYS A 36 34.59 8.38 -14.29
CA LYS A 36 35.51 9.09 -15.23
C LYS A 36 35.50 10.62 -15.14
N GLY A 37 34.95 11.22 -14.07
CA GLY A 37 35.06 12.65 -13.79
C GLY A 37 34.20 13.59 -14.64
N SER A 38 33.27 13.06 -15.41
CA SER A 38 32.37 13.93 -16.19
C SER A 38 31.27 14.50 -15.29
N PRO A 39 31.11 15.86 -15.25
CA PRO A 39 29.99 16.46 -14.54
C PRO A 39 28.67 16.02 -15.13
N GLN A 40 27.74 15.65 -14.25
CA GLN A 40 26.37 15.31 -14.59
C GLN A 40 25.45 16.19 -13.75
N GLY A 41 24.21 16.36 -14.16
CA GLY A 41 23.28 17.15 -13.40
C GLY A 41 21.89 17.24 -14.01
N HIS A 42 20.98 17.87 -13.28
CA HIS A 42 19.68 18.28 -13.80
C HIS A 42 19.22 19.59 -13.16
N ALA A 43 18.44 20.35 -13.89
CA ALA A 43 17.92 21.67 -13.48
C ALA A 43 16.77 21.60 -12.42
N GLY A 44 16.53 20.42 -11.87
CA GLY A 44 15.35 20.14 -11.04
C GLY A 44 14.21 19.59 -11.89
N ARG A 45 13.42 18.69 -11.28
CA ARG A 45 12.30 18.05 -12.00
C ARG A 45 11.28 17.44 -11.04
N TRP A 46 10.05 17.35 -11.48
CA TRP A 46 9.05 16.49 -10.87
C TRP A 46 9.41 15.03 -11.10
N LEU A 47 9.27 14.22 -10.06
CA LEU A 47 9.41 12.78 -10.19
C LEU A 47 8.09 12.16 -10.65
N THR A 48 8.18 11.21 -11.56
CA THR A 48 7.02 10.41 -11.99
C THR A 48 6.89 9.23 -11.05
N PRO A 49 5.81 9.11 -10.28
CA PRO A 49 5.58 7.95 -9.45
C PRO A 49 5.22 6.72 -10.29
N VAL A 50 5.46 5.54 -9.71
CA VAL A 50 5.07 4.25 -10.28
C VAL A 50 4.14 3.57 -9.28
N VAL A 51 3.01 3.06 -9.77
CA VAL A 51 2.08 2.29 -8.93
C VAL A 51 2.64 0.88 -8.76
N ASP A 52 2.82 0.45 -7.50
CA ASP A 52 3.30 -0.89 -7.18
C ASP A 52 2.18 -1.94 -7.23
N ALA A 53 2.55 -3.22 -7.09
CA ALA A 53 1.59 -4.34 -7.10
C ALA A 53 0.53 -4.28 -5.98
N THR A 54 0.74 -3.45 -4.97
CA THR A 54 -0.20 -3.23 -3.86
C THR A 54 -1.12 -2.03 -4.10
N GLY A 55 -0.94 -1.32 -5.22
CA GLY A 55 -1.74 -0.18 -5.64
C GLY A 55 -1.29 1.16 -5.08
N TYR A 56 -0.10 1.26 -4.47
CA TYR A 56 0.44 2.51 -3.96
C TYR A 56 1.43 3.15 -4.94
N GLU A 57 1.38 4.46 -5.05
CA GLU A 57 2.40 5.22 -5.74
C GLU A 57 3.72 5.24 -4.98
N ARG A 58 4.81 4.96 -5.71
CA ARG A 58 6.19 5.01 -5.21
C ARG A 58 7.07 5.85 -6.08
N VAL A 59 8.05 6.51 -5.47
CA VAL A 59 9.07 7.27 -6.19
C VAL A 59 10.46 6.75 -5.84
N ARG A 60 11.35 6.82 -6.83
CA ARG A 60 12.76 6.49 -6.62
C ARG A 60 13.51 7.71 -6.11
N LEU A 61 14.04 7.61 -4.91
CA LEU A 61 14.94 8.61 -4.32
C LEU A 61 16.37 8.07 -4.28
N THR A 62 17.33 8.97 -4.39
CA THR A 62 18.76 8.64 -4.24
C THR A 62 19.39 9.73 -3.35
N VAL A 63 19.83 9.33 -2.17
CA VAL A 63 20.51 10.19 -1.19
C VAL A 63 21.83 9.52 -0.84
N ASP A 64 22.95 10.25 -0.92
CA ASP A 64 24.29 9.73 -0.65
C ASP A 64 24.62 8.40 -1.39
N GLY A 65 24.15 8.26 -2.61
CA GLY A 65 24.33 7.04 -3.42
C GLY A 65 23.37 5.89 -3.07
N ALA A 66 22.70 5.94 -1.93
CA ALA A 66 21.71 4.94 -1.54
C ALA A 66 20.37 5.18 -2.28
N ARG A 67 19.85 4.11 -2.89
CA ARG A 67 18.56 4.15 -3.60
C ARG A 67 17.45 3.60 -2.72
N THR A 68 16.36 4.34 -2.61
CA THR A 68 15.17 3.95 -1.87
C THR A 68 13.91 4.13 -2.75
N PHE A 69 12.84 3.43 -2.41
CA PHE A 69 11.56 3.47 -3.12
C PHE A 69 10.40 3.70 -2.15
N PRO A 70 10.36 4.86 -1.45
CA PRO A 70 9.28 5.16 -0.53
C PRO A 70 7.95 5.36 -1.26
N SER A 71 6.84 5.08 -0.55
CA SER A 71 5.51 5.41 -1.02
C SER A 71 5.25 6.91 -0.88
N VAL A 72 4.57 7.50 -1.86
CA VAL A 72 4.28 8.94 -1.90
C VAL A 72 3.48 9.39 -0.67
N HIS A 73 2.41 8.67 -0.30
CA HIS A 73 1.60 9.00 0.88
C HIS A 73 2.43 9.07 2.17
N ARG A 74 3.46 8.21 2.32
CA ARG A 74 4.34 8.28 3.48
C ARG A 74 5.26 9.49 3.46
N LEU A 75 5.72 9.92 2.29
CA LEU A 75 6.51 11.15 2.16
C LEU A 75 5.67 12.38 2.52
N VAL A 76 4.42 12.43 2.04
CA VAL A 76 3.47 13.50 2.39
C VAL A 76 3.22 13.50 3.90
N ALA A 77 2.85 12.36 4.48
CA ALA A 77 2.56 12.27 5.91
C ALA A 77 3.76 12.65 6.78
N LEU A 78 4.96 12.15 6.47
CA LEU A 78 6.19 12.48 7.18
C LEU A 78 6.54 13.97 7.12
N THR A 79 6.15 14.66 6.05
CA THR A 79 6.54 16.05 5.82
C THR A 79 5.49 17.03 6.35
N TRP A 80 4.23 16.68 6.32
CA TRP A 80 3.12 17.61 6.53
C TRP A 80 2.26 17.31 7.75
N ILE A 81 2.21 16.06 8.22
CA ILE A 81 1.33 15.62 9.30
C ILE A 81 2.16 15.26 10.52
N GLU A 82 1.91 15.94 11.61
CA GLU A 82 2.56 15.63 12.88
C GLU A 82 2.21 14.21 13.34
N ASN A 83 3.21 13.47 13.80
CA ASN A 83 3.08 12.13 14.36
C ASN A 83 3.57 12.07 15.80
N SER A 84 2.98 12.87 16.68
CA SER A 84 3.33 12.94 18.11
C SER A 84 3.08 11.62 18.84
N GLY A 85 2.14 10.81 18.36
CA GLY A 85 1.82 9.48 18.89
C GLY A 85 2.71 8.33 18.38
N GLY A 86 3.65 8.58 17.47
CA GLY A 86 4.51 7.55 16.90
C GLY A 86 3.73 6.45 16.13
N MET A 87 2.61 6.81 15.52
CA MET A 87 1.76 5.87 14.79
C MET A 87 2.50 5.23 13.61
N PRO A 88 2.42 3.89 13.43
CA PRO A 88 3.26 3.19 12.46
C PRO A 88 2.74 3.24 11.02
N GLN A 89 1.45 3.53 10.81
CA GLN A 89 0.80 3.47 9.51
C GLN A 89 0.24 4.81 9.08
N VAL A 90 0.11 4.98 7.77
CA VAL A 90 -0.63 6.08 7.14
C VAL A 90 -1.84 5.48 6.43
N ASN A 91 -3.02 6.00 6.74
CA ASN A 91 -4.29 5.62 6.14
C ASN A 91 -4.72 6.66 5.11
N HIS A 92 -5.42 6.21 4.06
CA HIS A 92 -6.16 7.07 3.12
C HIS A 92 -7.61 7.13 3.60
N ILE A 93 -8.07 8.31 3.97
CA ILE A 93 -9.41 8.51 4.59
C ILE A 93 -10.53 8.10 3.65
N ASP A 94 -10.40 8.39 2.36
CA ASP A 94 -11.36 7.98 1.32
C ASP A 94 -11.17 6.55 0.80
N GLY A 95 -10.09 5.88 1.21
CA GLY A 95 -9.72 4.53 0.75
C GLY A 95 -9.06 4.50 -0.62
N ASP A 96 -8.92 5.60 -1.33
CA ASP A 96 -8.20 5.68 -2.60
C ASP A 96 -6.69 5.82 -2.37
N LYS A 97 -5.93 4.77 -2.70
CA LYS A 97 -4.48 4.70 -2.53
C LYS A 97 -3.70 5.67 -3.44
N LEU A 98 -4.34 6.26 -4.41
CA LEU A 98 -3.75 7.22 -5.34
C LEU A 98 -4.01 8.67 -4.92
N ASN A 99 -4.96 8.92 -4.03
CA ASN A 99 -5.23 10.25 -3.48
C ASN A 99 -4.27 10.56 -2.32
N ASN A 100 -3.06 11.00 -2.67
CA ASN A 100 -1.98 11.30 -1.73
C ASN A 100 -2.02 12.74 -1.18
N SER A 101 -3.16 13.42 -1.25
CA SER A 101 -3.36 14.75 -0.66
C SER A 101 -3.23 14.71 0.87
N VAL A 102 -2.60 15.71 1.46
CA VAL A 102 -2.43 15.82 2.91
C VAL A 102 -3.76 15.77 3.67
N GLU A 103 -4.82 16.32 3.08
CA GLU A 103 -6.17 16.34 3.66
C GLU A 103 -6.83 14.95 3.71
N ASN A 104 -6.32 14.02 2.87
CA ASN A 104 -6.81 12.64 2.77
C ASN A 104 -5.96 11.63 3.56
N LEU A 105 -4.90 12.09 4.22
CA LEU A 105 -3.96 11.20 4.91
C LEU A 105 -4.01 11.42 6.41
N GLU A 106 -3.92 10.33 7.17
CA GLU A 106 -3.80 10.36 8.62
C GLU A 106 -2.82 9.30 9.13
N TRP A 107 -2.13 9.61 10.22
CA TRP A 107 -1.38 8.61 10.94
C TRP A 107 -2.33 7.74 11.78
N CYS A 108 -2.12 6.44 11.79
CA CYS A 108 -2.97 5.51 12.50
C CYS A 108 -2.21 4.27 12.99
N THR A 109 -2.83 3.54 13.90
CA THR A 109 -2.42 2.19 14.27
C THR A 109 -2.91 1.17 13.25
N SER A 110 -2.30 -0.02 13.25
CA SER A 110 -2.77 -1.13 12.39
C SER A 110 -4.22 -1.53 12.68
N ALA A 111 -4.65 -1.45 13.96
CA ALA A 111 -6.02 -1.79 14.34
C ALA A 111 -7.05 -0.77 13.82
N GLU A 112 -6.71 0.51 13.84
CA GLU A 112 -7.54 1.59 13.29
C GLU A 112 -7.65 1.47 11.79
N ASN A 113 -6.54 1.25 11.10
CA ASN A 113 -6.50 1.08 9.65
C ASN A 113 -7.39 -0.10 9.19
N ILE A 114 -7.30 -1.23 9.88
CA ILE A 114 -8.16 -2.40 9.60
C ILE A 114 -9.64 -2.08 9.85
N ARG A 115 -9.97 -1.42 10.96
CA ARG A 115 -11.35 -1.02 11.26
C ARG A 115 -11.90 -0.06 10.20
N HIS A 116 -11.11 0.92 9.81
CA HIS A 116 -11.47 1.87 8.75
C HIS A 116 -11.73 1.14 7.43
N ALA A 117 -10.81 0.27 6.98
CA ALA A 117 -10.98 -0.51 5.76
C ALA A 117 -12.24 -1.38 5.75
N HIS A 118 -12.66 -1.91 6.92
CA HIS A 118 -13.94 -2.60 7.07
C HIS A 118 -15.14 -1.64 6.99
N ALA A 119 -15.04 -0.47 7.62
CA ALA A 119 -16.12 0.51 7.65
C ALA A 119 -16.47 1.05 6.26
N ILE A 120 -15.47 1.30 5.42
CA ILE A 120 -15.65 1.79 4.05
C ILE A 120 -15.76 0.66 3.00
N GLY A 121 -15.80 -0.62 3.43
CA GLY A 121 -16.07 -1.76 2.57
C GLY A 121 -14.92 -2.18 1.66
N LEU A 122 -13.69 -1.73 1.92
CA LEU A 122 -12.50 -2.16 1.16
C LEU A 122 -12.20 -3.67 1.32
N HIS A 123 -12.61 -4.23 2.45
CA HIS A 123 -12.70 -5.68 2.60
C HIS A 123 -14.12 -6.08 2.26
N GLY A 124 -14.33 -6.69 1.09
CA GLY A 124 -15.59 -7.36 0.79
C GLY A 124 -15.99 -8.31 1.93
N PRO A 125 -17.27 -8.71 2.02
CA PRO A 125 -17.70 -9.63 3.05
C PRO A 125 -16.74 -10.83 3.03
N ARG A 126 -16.06 -11.07 4.16
CA ARG A 126 -15.26 -12.29 4.29
C ARG A 126 -16.24 -13.44 4.05
N PRO A 127 -16.04 -14.29 3.03
CA PRO A 127 -16.83 -15.50 2.93
C PRO A 127 -16.72 -16.14 4.32
N SER A 128 -17.87 -16.45 4.93
CA SER A 128 -17.87 -17.04 6.28
C SER A 128 -17.07 -18.33 6.17
N ARG A 129 -15.85 -18.34 6.73
CA ARG A 129 -14.93 -19.47 6.66
C ARG A 129 -15.44 -20.71 7.41
N LYS A 130 -16.56 -20.56 8.11
CA LYS A 130 -17.20 -21.68 8.79
C LYS A 130 -18.25 -22.27 7.87
N LEU A 131 -17.90 -23.37 7.27
CA LEU A 131 -18.87 -24.23 6.63
C LEU A 131 -19.90 -24.63 7.69
N THR A 132 -21.18 -24.41 7.41
CA THR A 132 -22.25 -24.86 8.32
C THR A 132 -22.27 -26.40 8.37
N MET A 133 -22.90 -26.98 9.37
CA MET A 133 -23.03 -28.44 9.46
C MET A 133 -23.72 -29.01 8.22
N ASP A 134 -24.72 -28.32 7.66
CA ASP A 134 -25.39 -28.71 6.44
C ASP A 134 -24.50 -28.56 5.21
N GLY A 135 -23.70 -27.49 5.17
CA GLY A 135 -22.67 -27.31 4.14
C GLY A 135 -21.61 -28.41 4.16
N ALA A 136 -21.18 -28.82 5.35
CA ALA A 136 -20.23 -29.93 5.50
C ALA A 136 -20.83 -31.28 5.07
N ARG A 137 -22.11 -31.50 5.36
CA ARG A 137 -22.84 -32.70 4.92
C ARG A 137 -22.98 -32.69 3.38
N SER A 138 -23.40 -31.59 2.80
CA SER A 138 -23.52 -31.42 1.35
C SER A 138 -22.18 -31.61 0.63
N LEU A 139 -21.10 -31.09 1.20
CA LEU A 139 -19.74 -31.26 0.63
C LEU A 139 -19.33 -32.74 0.62
N ARG A 140 -19.57 -33.47 1.70
CA ARG A 140 -19.26 -34.91 1.77
C ARG A 140 -20.08 -35.72 0.75
N GLN A 141 -21.36 -35.40 0.60
CA GLN A 141 -22.22 -36.04 -0.40
C GLN A 141 -21.72 -35.81 -1.80
N ARG A 142 -21.47 -34.57 -2.18
CA ARG A 142 -20.97 -34.20 -3.51
C ARG A 142 -19.59 -34.82 -3.82
N HIS A 143 -18.74 -34.97 -2.82
CA HIS A 143 -17.51 -35.70 -2.98
C HIS A 143 -17.73 -37.20 -3.22
N ALA A 144 -18.67 -37.81 -2.51
CA ALA A 144 -19.07 -39.22 -2.74
C ALA A 144 -19.68 -39.43 -4.14
N ASP A 145 -20.35 -38.42 -4.68
CA ASP A 145 -20.90 -38.37 -6.02
C ASP A 145 -19.84 -38.13 -7.13
N GLY A 146 -18.56 -38.00 -6.76
CA GLY A 146 -17.42 -37.91 -7.67
C GLY A 146 -16.90 -36.52 -7.98
N GLU A 147 -17.39 -35.48 -7.29
CA GLU A 147 -16.83 -34.13 -7.47
C GLU A 147 -15.41 -34.00 -6.91
N THR A 148 -14.55 -33.27 -7.62
CA THR A 148 -13.16 -33.10 -7.20
C THR A 148 -13.03 -32.12 -6.03
N VAL A 149 -11.98 -32.28 -5.21
CA VAL A 149 -11.65 -31.34 -4.12
C VAL A 149 -11.50 -29.91 -4.64
N ALA A 150 -11.01 -29.74 -5.87
CA ALA A 150 -10.86 -28.41 -6.49
C ALA A 150 -12.21 -27.76 -6.79
N ASP A 151 -13.16 -28.52 -7.30
CA ASP A 151 -14.50 -28.01 -7.63
C ASP A 151 -15.30 -27.72 -6.35
N LEU A 152 -15.21 -28.58 -5.36
CA LEU A 152 -15.81 -28.37 -4.03
C LEU A 152 -15.24 -27.13 -3.34
N ALA A 153 -13.93 -26.93 -3.36
CA ALA A 153 -13.28 -25.72 -2.81
C ALA A 153 -13.84 -24.44 -3.46
N ARG A 154 -14.02 -24.48 -4.78
CA ARG A 154 -14.60 -23.38 -5.57
C ARG A 154 -16.09 -23.19 -5.24
N ALA A 155 -16.87 -24.26 -5.26
CA ALA A 155 -18.32 -24.23 -5.04
C ALA A 155 -18.71 -23.71 -3.66
N PHE A 156 -17.95 -24.08 -2.63
CA PHE A 156 -18.18 -23.64 -1.25
C PHE A 156 -17.35 -22.40 -0.85
N SER A 157 -16.57 -21.82 -1.76
CA SER A 157 -15.69 -20.66 -1.51
C SER A 157 -14.77 -20.86 -0.30
N ILE A 158 -14.20 -22.06 -0.16
CA ILE A 158 -13.26 -22.46 0.90
C ILE A 158 -11.95 -22.97 0.28
N ASP A 159 -10.88 -22.98 1.06
CA ASP A 159 -9.61 -23.54 0.61
C ASP A 159 -9.62 -25.08 0.59
N ARG A 160 -8.74 -25.69 -0.23
CA ARG A 160 -8.64 -27.14 -0.38
C ARG A 160 -8.33 -27.84 0.95
N LYS A 161 -7.56 -27.20 1.84
CA LYS A 161 -7.21 -27.74 3.15
C LYS A 161 -8.46 -27.90 4.02
N THR A 162 -9.36 -26.92 3.97
CA THR A 162 -10.66 -26.98 4.63
C THR A 162 -11.52 -28.12 4.06
N VAL A 163 -11.55 -28.32 2.73
CA VAL A 163 -12.25 -29.46 2.12
C VAL A 163 -11.73 -30.78 2.67
N TYR A 164 -10.40 -30.99 2.66
CA TYR A 164 -9.80 -32.20 3.25
C TYR A 164 -10.13 -32.38 4.74
N GLY A 165 -10.12 -31.29 5.54
CA GLY A 165 -10.50 -31.34 6.94
C GLY A 165 -11.93 -31.83 7.13
N VAL A 166 -12.88 -31.32 6.35
CA VAL A 166 -14.29 -31.74 6.38
C VAL A 166 -14.46 -33.20 5.98
N LEU A 167 -13.75 -33.66 4.96
CA LEU A 167 -13.80 -35.06 4.53
C LEU A 167 -13.21 -36.02 5.56
N GLN A 168 -12.23 -35.59 6.35
CA GLN A 168 -11.60 -36.35 7.43
C GLN A 168 -12.36 -36.24 8.78
N GLY A 169 -13.46 -35.50 8.83
CA GLY A 169 -14.27 -35.37 10.05
C GLY A 169 -13.70 -34.42 11.11
N ARG A 170 -12.81 -33.51 10.72
CA ARG A 170 -12.20 -32.51 11.60
C ARG A 170 -12.95 -31.17 11.52
#